data_a3b50be1128cbbc2f4090bbe78b810ba
#
_entry.id   a3b50be1128cbbc2f4090bbe78b810ba
#
_cell.length_a   1.000
_cell.length_b   1.000
_cell.length_c   1.000
_cell.angle_alpha   90.00
_cell.angle_beta   90.00
_cell.angle_gamma   90.00
#
_symmetry.space_group_name_H-M   'P 1'
#
loop_
_entity.id
_entity.type
_entity.pdbx_description
1 polymer ?
#
loop_
_entity_poly.entity_id
_entity_poly.type
_entity_poly.pdbx_seq_one_letter_code
_entity_poly.pdbx_strand_id
1 'polypeptide(L)'
;MLDKIINGIDRGVQTLSELLQGPVGSYCKLETVDRDALVADDGSLITVLRLEGSLKHVGVDEYTSIVSTLTEKLQSAFSRPGHDVQCVFEYDPEASRSRIDNLFSPSKLTARNLGLNIGLLLDNWADSLTRYCAIENCWIVIWTRPTALPDSLRKKALRERLEAMRRSPNVPGCQSVARAVTALHDAHSGFLTGVLDAFRQADLLAYALSPHEALR
;
A
#
# COMPACT_ATOMS: atom_id res chain seq x y z
N MET A 1 -18.35 11.74 -39.47
CA MET A 1 -19.53 11.52 -38.61
C MET A 1 -19.19 10.60 -37.41
N LEU A 2 -18.45 9.53 -37.66
CA LEU A 2 -18.00 8.61 -36.61
C LEU A 2 -17.15 9.32 -35.53
N ASP A 3 -16.22 10.19 -35.92
CA ASP A 3 -15.33 10.92 -34.98
C ASP A 3 -16.09 11.85 -34.03
N LYS A 4 -17.22 12.43 -34.47
CA LYS A 4 -18.07 13.24 -33.59
C LYS A 4 -18.83 12.41 -32.56
N ILE A 5 -19.18 11.17 -32.92
CA ILE A 5 -19.86 10.25 -32.02
C ILE A 5 -18.87 9.73 -30.99
N ILE A 6 -17.67 9.33 -31.42
CA ILE A 6 -16.59 8.87 -30.52
C ILE A 6 -16.22 9.98 -29.53
N ASN A 7 -15.97 11.20 -30.01
CA ASN A 7 -15.68 12.35 -29.16
C ASN A 7 -16.84 12.72 -28.22
N GLY A 8 -18.07 12.43 -28.55
CA GLY A 8 -19.25 12.62 -27.71
C GLY A 8 -19.31 11.57 -26.59
N ILE A 9 -19.00 10.32 -26.92
CA ILE A 9 -18.94 9.22 -25.95
C ILE A 9 -17.77 9.45 -24.97
N ASP A 10 -16.60 9.82 -25.47
CA ASP A 10 -15.42 10.09 -24.64
C ASP A 10 -15.67 11.24 -23.64
N ARG A 11 -16.34 12.33 -24.08
CA ARG A 11 -16.74 13.41 -23.17
C ARG A 11 -17.76 12.95 -22.12
N GLY A 12 -18.72 12.11 -22.53
CA GLY A 12 -19.71 11.56 -21.59
C GLY A 12 -19.07 10.67 -20.53
N VAL A 13 -18.15 9.80 -20.94
CA VAL A 13 -17.38 8.94 -20.02
C VAL A 13 -16.48 9.78 -19.10
N GLN A 14 -15.84 10.81 -19.65
CA GLN A 14 -15.00 11.73 -18.87
C GLN A 14 -15.82 12.47 -17.79
N THR A 15 -16.96 13.03 -18.15
CA THR A 15 -17.85 13.73 -17.20
C THR A 15 -18.40 12.78 -16.13
N LEU A 16 -18.75 11.55 -16.51
CA LEU A 16 -19.22 10.53 -15.56
C LEU A 16 -18.10 10.07 -14.62
N SER A 17 -16.91 9.92 -15.15
CA SER A 17 -15.70 9.57 -14.39
C SER A 17 -15.34 10.68 -13.40
N GLU A 18 -15.37 11.95 -13.78
CA GLU A 18 -15.14 13.10 -12.92
C GLU A 18 -16.20 13.22 -11.81
N LEU A 19 -17.47 12.93 -12.13
CA LEU A 19 -18.57 12.90 -11.15
C LEU A 19 -18.41 11.76 -10.13
N LEU A 20 -17.96 10.60 -10.56
CA LEU A 20 -17.74 9.44 -9.70
C LEU A 20 -16.46 9.57 -8.86
N GLN A 21 -15.44 10.27 -9.39
CA GLN A 21 -14.16 10.46 -8.72
C GLN A 21 -14.13 11.67 -7.77
N GLY A 22 -15.01 12.65 -7.95
CA GLY A 22 -15.02 13.85 -7.12
C GLY A 22 -14.98 13.57 -5.62
N PRO A 23 -15.76 12.61 -5.09
CA PRO A 23 -15.70 12.26 -3.67
C PRO A 23 -14.40 11.54 -3.27
N VAL A 24 -13.90 10.61 -4.09
CA VAL A 24 -12.73 9.78 -3.76
C VAL A 24 -11.43 10.53 -4.01
N GLY A 25 -11.32 11.26 -5.13
CA GLY A 25 -10.14 12.06 -5.46
C GLY A 25 -9.89 13.20 -4.47
N SER A 26 -10.94 13.71 -3.80
CA SER A 26 -10.78 14.73 -2.75
C SER A 26 -10.13 14.15 -1.48
N TYR A 27 -10.22 12.85 -1.25
CA TYR A 27 -9.69 12.19 -0.05
C TYR A 27 -8.31 11.59 -0.25
N CYS A 28 -8.00 11.01 -1.40
CA CYS A 28 -6.76 10.24 -1.55
C CYS A 28 -5.77 10.79 -2.59
N LYS A 29 -6.14 11.77 -3.41
CA LYS A 29 -5.27 12.40 -4.44
C LYS A 29 -4.51 11.41 -5.32
N LEU A 30 -5.02 10.18 -5.46
CA LEU A 30 -4.45 9.17 -6.32
C LEU A 30 -4.94 9.37 -7.75
N GLU A 31 -4.04 9.32 -8.71
CA GLU A 31 -4.35 9.54 -10.12
C GLU A 31 -4.34 8.23 -10.91
N THR A 32 -3.32 7.40 -10.72
CA THR A 32 -3.15 6.18 -11.50
C THR A 32 -2.21 5.18 -10.81
N VAL A 33 -1.97 4.08 -11.51
CA VAL A 33 -0.94 3.09 -11.18
C VAL A 33 0.10 3.08 -12.28
N ASP A 34 1.37 3.12 -11.94
CA ASP A 34 2.48 2.90 -12.87
C ASP A 34 3.42 1.83 -12.31
N ARG A 35 3.53 0.71 -13.03
CA ARG A 35 4.26 -0.49 -12.60
C ARG A 35 3.72 -1.01 -11.25
N ASP A 36 4.59 -1.01 -10.23
CA ASP A 36 4.31 -1.54 -8.89
C ASP A 36 3.99 -0.44 -7.87
N ALA A 37 3.79 0.80 -8.32
CA ALA A 37 3.51 1.94 -7.46
C ALA A 37 2.22 2.66 -7.83
N LEU A 38 1.56 3.21 -6.83
CA LEU A 38 0.48 4.17 -7.00
C LEU A 38 1.09 5.55 -7.33
N VAL A 39 0.41 6.32 -8.15
CA VAL A 39 0.85 7.66 -8.56
C VAL A 39 -0.16 8.68 -8.06
N ALA A 40 0.32 9.68 -7.31
CA ALA A 40 -0.48 10.80 -6.86
C ALA A 40 -0.60 11.90 -7.94
N ASP A 41 -1.52 12.84 -7.73
CA ASP A 41 -1.78 13.98 -8.62
C ASP A 41 -0.56 14.90 -8.82
N ASP A 42 0.29 15.01 -7.82
CA ASP A 42 1.57 15.76 -7.88
C ASP A 42 2.71 14.97 -8.56
N GLY A 43 2.46 13.72 -8.95
CA GLY A 43 3.44 12.80 -9.56
C GLY A 43 4.29 12.05 -8.54
N SER A 44 3.95 12.12 -7.25
CA SER A 44 4.60 11.30 -6.23
C SER A 44 4.28 9.82 -6.41
N LEU A 45 5.27 8.97 -6.14
CA LEU A 45 5.09 7.51 -6.11
C LEU A 45 4.80 7.05 -4.70
N ILE A 46 3.88 6.08 -4.59
CA ILE A 46 3.43 5.55 -3.32
C ILE A 46 3.45 4.04 -3.37
N THR A 47 4.04 3.43 -2.35
CA THR A 47 3.94 1.98 -2.11
C THR A 47 3.51 1.74 -0.67
N VAL A 48 2.58 0.82 -0.49
CA VAL A 48 2.11 0.41 0.83
C VAL A 48 2.85 -0.87 1.22
N LEU A 49 3.47 -0.85 2.38
CA LEU A 49 4.03 -2.04 3.01
C LEU A 49 3.07 -2.55 4.07
N ARG A 50 2.91 -3.84 4.15
CA ARG A 50 2.27 -4.51 5.28
C ARG A 50 3.35 -4.99 6.24
N LEU A 51 3.23 -4.60 7.50
CA LEU A 51 4.09 -5.07 8.58
C LEU A 51 3.39 -6.21 9.32
N GLU A 52 3.95 -7.41 9.27
CA GLU A 52 3.41 -8.59 9.98
C GLU A 52 4.00 -8.73 11.39
N GLY A 53 5.02 -7.93 11.73
CA GLY A 53 5.68 -7.97 13.02
C GLY A 53 6.89 -8.89 13.08
N SER A 54 7.28 -9.30 14.29
CA SER A 54 8.41 -10.20 14.51
C SER A 54 7.96 -11.67 14.53
N LEU A 55 8.76 -12.53 13.90
CA LEU A 55 8.58 -13.99 13.98
C LEU A 55 9.10 -14.59 15.30
N LYS A 56 9.78 -13.79 16.11
CA LYS A 56 10.35 -14.19 17.41
C LYS A 56 9.57 -13.55 18.54
N HIS A 57 9.63 -14.16 19.70
CA HIS A 57 9.18 -13.50 20.92
C HIS A 57 10.07 -12.28 21.18
N VAL A 58 9.45 -11.15 21.44
CA VAL A 58 10.13 -9.87 21.66
C VAL A 58 10.01 -9.53 23.14
N GLY A 59 11.13 -9.62 23.87
CA GLY A 59 11.30 -9.09 25.21
C GLY A 59 11.76 -7.62 25.19
N VAL A 60 12.12 -7.09 26.33
CA VAL A 60 12.54 -5.68 26.45
C VAL A 60 13.86 -5.42 25.72
N ASP A 61 14.79 -6.34 25.80
CA ASP A 61 16.11 -6.21 25.17
C ASP A 61 16.00 -6.31 23.65
N GLU A 62 15.23 -7.28 23.15
CA GLU A 62 14.94 -7.42 21.73
C GLU A 62 14.21 -6.21 21.16
N TYR A 63 13.23 -5.68 21.90
CA TYR A 63 12.53 -4.44 21.49
C TYR A 63 13.51 -3.27 21.37
N THR A 64 14.38 -3.09 22.36
CA THR A 64 15.40 -2.04 22.34
C THR A 64 16.35 -2.21 21.15
N SER A 65 16.74 -3.45 20.84
CA SER A 65 17.58 -3.76 19.68
C SER A 65 16.87 -3.47 18.36
N ILE A 66 15.57 -3.82 18.23
CA ILE A 66 14.75 -3.50 17.04
C ILE A 66 14.70 -2.00 16.84
N VAL A 67 14.35 -1.24 17.86
CA VAL A 67 14.23 0.22 17.79
C VAL A 67 15.56 0.88 17.42
N SER A 68 16.68 0.45 18.03
CA SER A 68 18.00 1.00 17.70
C SER A 68 18.41 0.69 16.26
N THR A 69 18.19 -0.54 15.80
CA THR A 69 18.50 -0.96 14.44
C THR A 69 17.68 -0.17 13.41
N LEU A 70 16.37 -0.05 13.62
CA LEU A 70 15.50 0.73 12.74
C LEU A 70 15.93 2.20 12.72
N THR A 71 16.20 2.79 13.89
CA THR A 71 16.63 4.19 14.00
C THR A 71 17.92 4.42 13.20
N GLU A 72 18.93 3.58 13.40
CA GLU A 72 20.22 3.70 12.69
C GLU A 72 20.06 3.57 11.19
N LYS A 73 19.32 2.55 10.72
CA LYS A 73 19.18 2.25 9.29
C LYS A 73 18.29 3.25 8.58
N LEU A 74 17.18 3.65 9.19
CA LEU A 74 16.23 4.58 8.57
C LEU A 74 16.70 6.03 8.64
N GLN A 75 17.50 6.42 9.63
CA GLN A 75 18.02 7.77 9.76
C GLN A 75 18.75 8.23 8.49
N SER A 76 19.56 7.38 7.89
CA SER A 76 20.29 7.70 6.65
C SER A 76 19.35 7.83 5.45
N ALA A 77 18.30 7.05 5.39
CA ALA A 77 17.30 7.07 4.35
C ALA A 77 16.47 8.35 4.38
N PHE A 78 16.06 8.79 5.59
CA PHE A 78 15.26 10.01 5.78
C PHE A 78 16.08 11.32 5.81
N SER A 79 17.39 11.25 5.80
CA SER A 79 18.23 12.45 5.69
C SER A 79 18.10 13.18 4.35
N ARG A 80 17.56 12.50 3.33
CA ARG A 80 17.37 13.07 1.98
C ARG A 80 15.95 13.60 1.85
N PRO A 81 15.76 14.82 1.29
CA PRO A 81 14.43 15.38 1.07
C PRO A 81 13.68 14.58 0.01
N GLY A 82 12.34 14.59 0.10
CA GLY A 82 11.46 14.01 -0.90
C GLY A 82 11.04 12.57 -0.65
N HIS A 83 11.39 12.00 0.50
CA HIS A 83 10.84 10.75 0.97
C HIS A 83 10.06 10.97 2.26
N ASP A 84 8.82 10.48 2.30
CA ASP A 84 7.97 10.52 3.49
C ASP A 84 7.49 9.10 3.82
N VAL A 85 7.25 8.88 5.10
CA VAL A 85 6.66 7.64 5.61
C VAL A 85 5.49 7.97 6.50
N GLN A 86 4.38 7.30 6.25
CA GLN A 86 3.20 7.34 7.08
C GLN A 86 2.96 5.94 7.65
N CYS A 87 2.80 5.85 8.96
CA CYS A 87 2.41 4.62 9.62
C CYS A 87 0.89 4.67 9.90
N VAL A 88 0.19 3.63 9.49
CA VAL A 88 -1.24 3.44 9.74
C VAL A 88 -1.39 2.18 10.58
N PHE A 89 -1.95 2.34 11.76
CA PHE A 89 -2.21 1.25 12.68
C PHE A 89 -3.71 1.11 12.90
N GLU A 90 -4.22 -0.09 12.74
CA GLU A 90 -5.60 -0.44 12.98
C GLU A 90 -5.66 -1.47 14.12
N TYR A 91 -6.57 -1.25 15.04
CA TYR A 91 -6.88 -2.16 16.12
C TYR A 91 -8.38 -2.46 16.13
N ASP A 92 -8.76 -3.70 15.81
CA ASP A 92 -10.15 -4.13 15.75
C ASP A 92 -10.37 -5.39 16.60
N PRO A 93 -10.89 -5.23 17.84
CA PRO A 93 -11.22 -6.36 18.69
C PRO A 93 -12.49 -7.10 18.22
N GLU A 94 -13.41 -6.41 17.52
CA GLU A 94 -14.68 -7.02 17.12
C GLU A 94 -14.52 -7.97 15.93
N ALA A 95 -13.62 -7.66 15.01
CA ALA A 95 -13.32 -8.50 13.85
C ALA A 95 -12.54 -9.78 14.20
N SER A 96 -12.00 -9.89 15.43
CA SER A 96 -11.21 -11.05 15.85
C SER A 96 -11.99 -12.36 15.78
N ARG A 97 -13.29 -12.35 16.12
CA ARG A 97 -14.15 -13.53 16.06
C ARG A 97 -14.22 -14.12 14.65
N SER A 98 -14.51 -13.29 13.66
CA SER A 98 -14.61 -13.71 12.27
C SER A 98 -13.29 -14.31 11.76
N ARG A 99 -12.16 -13.72 12.14
CA ARG A 99 -10.83 -14.19 11.75
C ARG A 99 -10.49 -15.53 12.41
N ILE A 100 -10.82 -15.71 13.68
CA ILE A 100 -10.61 -16.96 14.41
C ILE A 100 -11.48 -18.07 13.81
N ASP A 101 -12.75 -17.80 13.52
CA ASP A 101 -13.63 -18.78 12.87
C ASP A 101 -13.11 -19.21 11.49
N ASN A 102 -12.55 -18.27 10.70
CA ASN A 102 -11.93 -18.59 9.43
C ASN A 102 -10.67 -19.45 9.59
N LEU A 103 -9.85 -19.22 10.62
CA LEU A 103 -8.68 -20.05 10.93
C LEU A 103 -9.06 -21.47 11.32
N PHE A 104 -10.16 -21.66 12.06
CA PHE A 104 -10.61 -22.99 12.44
C PHE A 104 -11.45 -23.70 11.37
N SER A 105 -11.92 -22.99 10.36
CA SER A 105 -12.76 -23.55 9.29
C SER A 105 -12.16 -24.79 8.61
N PRO A 106 -10.86 -24.82 8.19
CA PRO A 106 -10.25 -26.02 7.63
C PRO A 106 -10.22 -27.21 8.60
N SER A 107 -9.93 -26.94 9.87
CA SER A 107 -9.90 -27.98 10.92
C SER A 107 -11.28 -28.57 11.18
N LYS A 108 -12.33 -27.71 11.22
CA LYS A 108 -13.73 -28.12 11.34
C LYS A 108 -14.17 -28.99 10.16
N LEU A 109 -13.76 -28.62 8.93
CA LEU A 109 -14.05 -29.39 7.73
C LEU A 109 -13.35 -30.77 7.76
N THR A 110 -12.08 -30.80 8.11
CA THR A 110 -11.30 -32.05 8.23
C THR A 110 -11.90 -32.98 9.29
N ALA A 111 -12.26 -32.43 10.45
CA ALA A 111 -12.91 -33.20 11.52
C ALA A 111 -14.22 -33.86 11.05
N ARG A 112 -15.06 -33.12 10.32
CA ARG A 112 -16.30 -33.64 9.73
C ARG A 112 -16.01 -34.77 8.75
N ASN A 113 -15.03 -34.62 7.87
CA ASN A 113 -14.66 -35.63 6.87
C ASN A 113 -14.12 -36.91 7.52
N LEU A 114 -13.47 -36.81 8.67
CA LEU A 114 -12.93 -37.93 9.43
C LEU A 114 -13.93 -38.50 10.45
N GLY A 115 -15.15 -37.96 10.55
CA GLY A 115 -16.14 -38.37 11.53
C GLY A 115 -15.78 -38.05 12.98
N LEU A 116 -14.89 -37.06 13.20
CA LEU A 116 -14.45 -36.65 14.54
C LEU A 116 -15.42 -35.63 15.15
N ASN A 117 -15.89 -35.90 16.34
CA ASN A 117 -16.81 -35.03 17.07
C ASN A 117 -16.04 -34.00 17.92
N ILE A 118 -15.23 -33.16 17.27
CA ILE A 118 -14.43 -32.10 17.93
C ILE A 118 -14.95 -30.70 17.62
N GLY A 119 -16.08 -30.57 16.93
CA GLY A 119 -16.65 -29.27 16.56
C GLY A 119 -16.88 -28.36 17.76
N LEU A 120 -17.53 -28.89 18.80
CA LEU A 120 -17.79 -28.13 20.05
C LEU A 120 -16.50 -27.68 20.74
N LEU A 121 -15.44 -28.49 20.71
CA LEU A 121 -14.14 -28.12 21.27
C LEU A 121 -13.53 -26.93 20.51
N LEU A 122 -13.58 -26.95 19.16
CA LEU A 122 -13.07 -25.87 18.32
C LEU A 122 -13.90 -24.59 18.50
N ASP A 123 -15.20 -24.72 18.69
CA ASP A 123 -16.06 -23.57 18.95
C ASP A 123 -15.76 -22.94 20.33
N ASN A 124 -15.59 -23.74 21.37
CA ASN A 124 -15.19 -23.26 22.69
C ASN A 124 -13.81 -22.60 22.68
N TRP A 125 -12.87 -23.10 21.88
CA TRP A 125 -11.57 -22.47 21.69
C TRP A 125 -11.70 -21.13 20.99
N ALA A 126 -12.53 -21.05 19.93
CA ALA A 126 -12.80 -19.80 19.23
C ALA A 126 -13.40 -18.75 20.18
N ASP A 127 -14.38 -19.16 21.01
CA ASP A 127 -14.99 -18.29 22.02
C ASP A 127 -13.99 -17.80 23.08
N SER A 128 -13.10 -18.69 23.51
CA SER A 128 -12.06 -18.34 24.46
C SER A 128 -11.05 -17.36 23.85
N LEU A 129 -10.53 -17.65 22.67
CA LEU A 129 -9.54 -16.81 22.00
C LEU A 129 -10.08 -15.42 21.66
N THR A 130 -11.34 -15.30 21.25
CA THR A 130 -11.97 -14.01 20.93
C THR A 130 -11.95 -13.03 22.11
N ARG A 131 -11.88 -13.52 23.35
CA ARG A 131 -11.83 -12.67 24.55
C ARG A 131 -10.45 -12.04 24.78
N TYR A 132 -9.41 -12.61 24.21
CA TYR A 132 -8.01 -12.21 24.45
C TYR A 132 -7.26 -11.76 23.20
N CYS A 133 -7.88 -11.92 22.03
CA CYS A 133 -7.26 -11.56 20.76
C CYS A 133 -7.99 -10.38 20.15
N ALA A 134 -7.20 -9.48 19.58
CA ALA A 134 -7.68 -8.43 18.68
C ALA A 134 -6.97 -8.56 17.33
N ILE A 135 -7.59 -8.05 16.29
CA ILE A 135 -6.89 -7.87 15.01
C ILE A 135 -6.10 -6.59 15.08
N GLU A 136 -4.81 -6.72 14.81
CA GLU A 136 -3.90 -5.61 14.63
C GLU A 136 -3.37 -5.64 13.20
N ASN A 137 -3.52 -4.53 12.50
CA ASN A 137 -2.93 -4.34 11.19
C ASN A 137 -2.04 -3.12 11.23
N CYS A 138 -0.86 -3.24 10.66
CA CYS A 138 0.07 -2.12 10.53
C CYS A 138 0.49 -2.00 9.08
N TRP A 139 0.22 -0.84 8.49
CA TRP A 139 0.66 -0.48 7.16
C TRP A 139 1.63 0.69 7.24
N ILE A 140 2.62 0.63 6.37
CA ILE A 140 3.62 1.69 6.22
C ILE A 140 3.53 2.18 4.79
N VAL A 141 3.09 3.41 4.62
CA VAL A 141 2.94 4.05 3.33
C VAL A 141 4.22 4.83 3.03
N ILE A 142 4.90 4.42 1.99
CA ILE A 142 6.15 5.02 1.52
C ILE A 142 5.85 5.97 0.38
N TRP A 143 6.24 7.22 0.54
CA TRP A 143 6.11 8.25 -0.48
C TRP A 143 7.47 8.62 -1.04
N THR A 144 7.55 8.78 -2.36
CA THR A 144 8.70 9.40 -3.03
C THR A 144 8.20 10.54 -3.90
N ARG A 145 8.50 11.74 -3.47
CA ARG A 145 8.07 12.97 -4.14
C ARG A 145 9.02 13.33 -5.28
N PRO A 146 8.57 14.07 -6.30
CA PRO A 146 9.45 14.59 -7.35
C PRO A 146 10.65 15.40 -6.81
N THR A 147 10.55 15.93 -5.58
CA THR A 147 11.63 16.64 -4.88
C THR A 147 12.81 15.74 -4.48
N ALA A 148 12.63 14.42 -4.48
CA ALA A 148 13.74 13.47 -4.29
C ALA A 148 14.74 13.50 -5.46
N LEU A 149 14.31 13.99 -6.63
CA LEU A 149 15.17 14.12 -7.79
C LEU A 149 15.96 15.45 -7.78
N PRO A 150 17.21 15.45 -8.29
CA PRO A 150 17.93 16.67 -8.59
C PRO A 150 17.13 17.61 -9.51
N ASP A 151 17.30 18.92 -9.36
CA ASP A 151 16.53 19.94 -10.09
C ASP A 151 16.51 19.77 -11.61
N SER A 152 17.63 19.32 -12.19
CA SER A 152 17.73 19.06 -13.63
C SER A 152 16.81 17.92 -14.08
N LEU A 153 16.81 16.83 -13.34
CA LEU A 153 15.95 15.67 -13.60
C LEU A 153 14.49 15.98 -13.32
N ARG A 154 14.20 16.73 -12.25
CA ARG A 154 12.85 17.17 -11.91
C ARG A 154 12.24 18.04 -13.01
N LYS A 155 12.97 19.00 -13.53
CA LYS A 155 12.54 19.85 -14.67
C LYS A 155 12.29 19.03 -15.93
N LYS A 156 13.13 18.04 -16.21
CA LYS A 156 12.94 17.12 -17.33
C LYS A 156 11.69 16.28 -17.14
N ALA A 157 11.51 15.71 -15.94
CA ALA A 157 10.37 14.94 -15.53
C ALA A 157 9.03 15.69 -15.74
N LEU A 158 8.99 16.92 -15.27
CA LEU A 158 7.80 17.77 -15.40
C LEU A 158 7.48 18.07 -16.89
N ARG A 159 8.48 18.31 -17.72
CA ARG A 159 8.28 18.52 -19.17
C ARG A 159 7.72 17.26 -19.84
N GLU A 160 8.30 16.08 -19.55
CA GLU A 160 7.84 14.80 -20.11
C GLU A 160 6.40 14.50 -19.68
N ARG A 161 6.05 14.78 -18.43
CA ARG A 161 4.66 14.64 -17.93
C ARG A 161 3.71 15.59 -18.69
N LEU A 162 4.05 16.86 -18.81
CA LEU A 162 3.23 17.84 -19.54
C LEU A 162 3.06 17.48 -21.02
N GLU A 163 4.12 16.96 -21.64
CA GLU A 163 4.04 16.49 -23.04
C GLU A 163 3.15 15.25 -23.18
N ALA A 164 3.25 14.29 -22.24
CA ALA A 164 2.38 13.11 -22.21
C ALA A 164 0.91 13.49 -22.05
N MET A 165 0.60 14.41 -21.13
CA MET A 165 -0.75 14.93 -20.94
C MET A 165 -1.29 15.65 -22.18
N ARG A 166 -0.45 16.42 -22.88
CA ARG A 166 -0.85 17.08 -24.16
C ARG A 166 -1.12 16.09 -25.28
N ARG A 167 -0.43 14.94 -25.31
CA ARG A 167 -0.63 13.90 -26.33
C ARG A 167 -1.90 13.08 -26.10
N SER A 168 -2.41 13.10 -24.88
CA SER A 168 -3.59 12.31 -24.49
C SER A 168 -4.66 13.19 -23.79
N PRO A 169 -5.16 14.25 -24.44
CA PRO A 169 -6.05 15.24 -23.83
C PRO A 169 -7.44 14.70 -23.46
N ASN A 170 -7.81 13.52 -23.96
CA ASN A 170 -9.13 12.91 -23.76
C ASN A 170 -9.09 11.72 -22.80
N VAL A 171 -7.98 11.49 -22.13
CA VAL A 171 -7.88 10.40 -21.13
C VAL A 171 -8.42 10.92 -19.80
N PRO A 172 -9.44 10.26 -19.19
CA PRO A 172 -9.92 10.60 -17.87
C PRO A 172 -8.78 10.64 -16.85
N GLY A 173 -8.86 11.53 -15.85
CA GLY A 173 -7.82 11.66 -14.80
C GLY A 173 -7.43 10.32 -14.17
N CYS A 174 -8.42 9.42 -13.96
CA CYS A 174 -8.20 8.05 -13.45
C CYS A 174 -7.45 7.11 -14.41
N GLN A 175 -7.33 7.48 -15.67
CA GLN A 175 -6.59 6.75 -16.69
C GLN A 175 -5.40 7.58 -17.20
N SER A 176 -5.04 8.64 -16.48
CA SER A 176 -3.92 9.50 -16.85
C SER A 176 -2.67 8.66 -17.05
N VAL A 177 -2.11 8.77 -18.27
CA VAL A 177 -0.85 8.13 -18.66
C VAL A 177 0.34 8.97 -18.19
N ALA A 178 0.15 9.85 -17.19
CA ALA A 178 1.21 10.62 -16.59
C ALA A 178 2.13 9.68 -15.83
N ARG A 179 3.02 9.04 -16.57
CA ARG A 179 4.02 8.11 -16.03
C ARG A 179 4.98 8.90 -15.16
N ALA A 180 5.22 8.37 -13.97
CA ALA A 180 6.36 8.84 -13.21
C ALA A 180 7.64 8.56 -14.02
N VAL A 181 8.54 9.51 -14.02
CA VAL A 181 9.78 9.41 -14.77
C VAL A 181 10.58 8.22 -14.26
N THR A 182 11.23 7.51 -15.17
CA THR A 182 12.07 6.35 -14.82
C THR A 182 13.02 6.65 -13.65
N ALA A 183 13.64 7.84 -13.63
CA ALA A 183 14.51 8.25 -12.54
C ALA A 183 13.79 8.34 -11.18
N LEU A 184 12.50 8.70 -11.13
CA LEU A 184 11.74 8.72 -9.91
C LEU A 184 11.40 7.28 -9.45
N HIS A 185 11.10 6.39 -10.38
CA HIS A 185 10.95 4.96 -10.08
C HIS A 185 12.22 4.34 -9.52
N ASP A 186 13.37 4.66 -10.11
CA ASP A 186 14.67 4.17 -9.62
C ASP A 186 14.94 4.66 -8.19
N ALA A 187 14.66 5.95 -7.92
CA ALA A 187 14.80 6.53 -6.60
C ALA A 187 13.83 5.89 -5.60
N HIS A 188 12.56 5.68 -5.99
CA HIS A 188 11.54 5.04 -5.18
C HIS A 188 11.90 3.59 -4.86
N SER A 189 12.27 2.81 -5.87
CA SER A 189 12.65 1.40 -5.72
C SER A 189 13.89 1.25 -4.82
N GLY A 190 14.89 2.12 -5.00
CA GLY A 190 16.07 2.13 -4.15
C GLY A 190 15.76 2.45 -2.69
N PHE A 191 14.89 3.45 -2.46
CA PHE A 191 14.44 3.80 -1.12
C PHE A 191 13.62 2.68 -0.47
N LEU A 192 12.66 2.10 -1.21
CA LEU A 192 11.82 1.00 -0.78
C LEU A 192 12.66 -0.23 -0.39
N THR A 193 13.64 -0.58 -1.20
CA THR A 193 14.58 -1.67 -0.91
C THR A 193 15.33 -1.40 0.38
N GLY A 194 15.82 -0.18 0.59
CA GLY A 194 16.51 0.21 1.82
C GLY A 194 15.63 0.11 3.05
N VAL A 195 14.35 0.50 2.96
CA VAL A 195 13.38 0.38 4.05
C VAL A 195 13.08 -1.11 4.35
N LEU A 196 12.82 -1.92 3.35
CA LEU A 196 12.59 -3.36 3.52
C LEU A 196 13.80 -4.08 4.12
N ASP A 197 15.00 -3.71 3.71
CA ASP A 197 16.24 -4.25 4.28
C ASP A 197 16.42 -3.83 5.74
N ALA A 198 16.05 -2.60 6.11
CA ALA A 198 16.08 -2.15 7.50
C ALA A 198 15.13 -2.98 8.39
N PHE A 199 13.91 -3.26 7.91
CA PHE A 199 12.98 -4.14 8.62
C PHE A 199 13.53 -5.57 8.75
N ARG A 200 14.08 -6.12 7.67
CA ARG A 200 14.69 -7.47 7.70
C ARG A 200 15.86 -7.55 8.69
N GLN A 201 16.71 -6.54 8.75
CA GLN A 201 17.82 -6.49 9.70
C GLN A 201 17.36 -6.34 11.15
N ALA A 202 16.17 -5.77 11.35
CA ALA A 202 15.53 -5.69 12.68
C ALA A 202 14.69 -6.94 13.01
N ASP A 203 14.81 -8.04 12.25
CA ASP A 203 14.01 -9.28 12.42
C ASP A 203 12.48 -9.04 12.32
N LEU A 204 12.09 -8.02 11.55
CA LEU A 204 10.69 -7.71 11.28
C LEU A 204 10.29 -8.18 9.87
N LEU A 205 9.14 -8.82 9.77
CA LEU A 205 8.56 -9.23 8.52
C LEU A 205 7.71 -8.11 7.93
N ALA A 206 8.14 -7.57 6.81
CA ALA A 206 7.40 -6.58 6.03
C ALA A 206 7.50 -6.91 4.54
N TYR A 207 6.44 -6.65 3.80
CA TYR A 207 6.42 -6.82 2.35
C TYR A 207 5.58 -5.74 1.67
N ALA A 208 5.93 -5.44 0.43
CA ALA A 208 5.19 -4.50 -0.39
C ALA A 208 3.90 -5.14 -0.90
N LEU A 209 2.80 -4.43 -0.75
CA LEU A 209 1.53 -4.79 -1.38
C LEU A 209 1.57 -4.39 -2.85
N SER A 210 0.93 -5.19 -3.69
CA SER A 210 0.64 -4.74 -5.05
C SER A 210 -0.32 -3.54 -5.01
N PRO A 211 -0.33 -2.66 -6.03
CA PRO A 211 -1.26 -1.54 -6.09
C PRO A 211 -2.73 -1.96 -5.92
N HIS A 212 -3.09 -3.13 -6.43
CA HIS A 212 -4.43 -3.67 -6.31
C HIS A 212 -4.80 -4.10 -4.88
N GLU A 213 -3.84 -4.66 -4.14
CA GLU A 213 -4.03 -5.02 -2.73
C GLU A 213 -4.05 -3.78 -1.83
N ALA A 214 -3.27 -2.76 -2.17
CA ALA A 214 -3.22 -1.50 -1.41
C ALA A 214 -4.49 -0.65 -1.54
N LEU A 215 -5.32 -0.89 -2.58
CA LEU A 215 -6.59 -0.19 -2.82
C LEU A 215 -7.82 -0.95 -2.30
N ARG A 216 -7.66 -2.11 -1.70
CA ARG A 216 -8.73 -2.92 -1.08
C ARG A 216 -8.84 -2.69 0.40
#